data_7ebd09b676d021e8d0d5e57f67af71df
#
_entry.id   7ebd09b676d021e8d0d5e57f67af71df
#
_cell.length_a   1.000
_cell.length_b   1.000
_cell.length_c   1.000
_cell.angle_alpha   90.00
_cell.angle_beta   90.00
_cell.angle_gamma   90.00
#
_symmetry.space_group_name_H-M   'P 1'
#
loop_
_entity.id
_entity.type
_entity.pdbx_description
1 polymer ?
#
loop_
_entity_poly.entity_id
_entity_poly.type
_entity_poly.pdbx_seq_one_letter_code
_entity_poly.pdbx_strand_id
1 'polypeptide(L)'
;MDKLSYALGIGIGSQLAGMGAKELNIDDFAQAIKDVISGSELKVDNAEAQTLVQNFFQEQEAKQQAAAAEAGKAAKVAGEAFLAENGKKDGVVTLPSGLQYQVLKEGNGKKPSATDQVVCHYEGTLIDGTVFDSSYQRNQPATFGLNQVIAGWTEGVQLMQEGAKYRFFIPYKLAYGERGAGAQIPPFAALVFDVELIEVK
;
A
#
# COMPACT_ATOMS: atom_id res chain seq x y z
N MET A 1 -6.61 20.90 36.13
CA MET A 1 -6.92 20.14 34.90
C MET A 1 -7.43 18.76 35.32
N ASP A 2 -8.63 18.40 34.88
CA ASP A 2 -9.14 17.03 35.07
C ASP A 2 -8.48 16.08 34.07
N LYS A 3 -7.77 15.07 34.61
CA LYS A 3 -6.96 14.14 33.78
C LYS A 3 -7.83 13.24 32.89
N LEU A 4 -9.02 12.86 33.35
CA LEU A 4 -9.93 11.99 32.59
C LEU A 4 -10.49 12.76 31.38
N SER A 5 -11.00 13.96 31.61
CA SER A 5 -11.50 14.82 30.53
C SER A 5 -10.44 15.11 29.46
N TYR A 6 -9.21 15.38 29.92
CA TYR A 6 -8.09 15.61 29.01
C TYR A 6 -7.73 14.36 28.18
N ALA A 7 -7.73 13.18 28.81
CA ALA A 7 -7.46 11.91 28.13
C ALA A 7 -8.52 11.57 27.07
N LEU A 8 -9.81 11.80 27.38
CA LEU A 8 -10.90 11.67 26.39
C LEU A 8 -10.74 12.66 25.23
N GLY A 9 -10.32 13.89 25.55
CA GLY A 9 -10.02 14.91 24.54
C GLY A 9 -8.89 14.49 23.60
N ILE A 10 -7.82 13.85 24.08
CA ILE A 10 -6.74 13.30 23.25
C ILE A 10 -7.30 12.27 22.25
N GLY A 11 -8.15 11.34 22.72
CA GLY A 11 -8.76 10.31 21.88
C GLY A 11 -9.62 10.90 20.76
N ILE A 12 -10.52 11.81 21.12
CA ILE A 12 -11.41 12.48 20.17
C ILE A 12 -10.60 13.37 19.20
N GLY A 13 -9.64 14.13 19.70
CA GLY A 13 -8.78 15.00 18.89
C GLY A 13 -7.96 14.21 17.86
N SER A 14 -7.41 13.06 18.25
CA SER A 14 -6.69 12.17 17.35
C SER A 14 -7.61 11.60 16.25
N GLN A 15 -8.83 11.24 16.60
CA GLN A 15 -9.82 10.75 15.65
C GLN A 15 -10.25 11.85 14.67
N LEU A 16 -10.54 13.05 15.14
CA LEU A 16 -10.89 14.21 14.30
C LEU A 16 -9.75 14.58 13.35
N ALA A 17 -8.51 14.59 13.85
CA ALA A 17 -7.34 14.86 13.02
C ALA A 17 -7.17 13.78 11.92
N GLY A 18 -7.41 12.51 12.24
CA GLY A 18 -7.39 11.40 11.30
C GLY A 18 -8.47 11.48 10.21
N MET A 19 -9.62 12.09 10.52
CA MET A 19 -10.70 12.36 9.57
C MET A 19 -10.48 13.62 8.72
N GLY A 20 -9.35 14.34 8.90
CA GLY A 20 -9.08 15.59 8.19
C GLY A 20 -9.71 16.84 8.82
N ALA A 21 -10.34 16.72 9.98
CA ALA A 21 -10.99 17.82 10.69
C ALA A 21 -10.01 18.66 11.54
N LYS A 22 -8.92 19.13 10.91
CA LYS A 22 -7.84 19.88 11.60
C LYS A 22 -8.15 21.36 11.82
N GLU A 23 -9.10 21.89 11.09
CA GLU A 23 -9.46 23.32 11.10
C GLU A 23 -10.77 23.62 11.86
N LEU A 24 -11.21 22.68 12.72
CA LEU A 24 -12.40 22.88 13.53
C LEU A 24 -12.21 23.98 14.56
N ASN A 25 -13.26 24.81 14.74
CA ASN A 25 -13.35 25.68 15.90
C ASN A 25 -13.59 24.83 17.17
N ILE A 26 -12.54 24.69 17.97
CA ILE A 26 -12.57 23.84 19.17
C ILE A 26 -13.51 24.38 20.24
N ASP A 27 -13.70 25.69 20.33
CA ASP A 27 -14.61 26.30 21.31
C ASP A 27 -16.07 25.99 20.97
N ASP A 28 -16.46 26.08 19.71
CA ASP A 28 -17.80 25.70 19.25
C ASP A 28 -18.02 24.19 19.42
N PHE A 29 -17.01 23.37 19.13
CA PHE A 29 -17.04 21.93 19.34
C PHE A 29 -17.23 21.56 20.81
N ALA A 30 -16.47 22.21 21.72
CA ALA A 30 -16.61 22.01 23.16
C ALA A 30 -17.96 22.51 23.67
N GLN A 31 -18.50 23.60 23.11
CA GLN A 31 -19.83 24.11 23.47
C GLN A 31 -20.93 23.12 23.07
N ALA A 32 -20.86 22.55 21.86
CA ALA A 32 -21.82 21.55 21.41
C ALA A 32 -21.83 20.31 22.32
N ILE A 33 -20.66 19.86 22.77
CA ILE A 33 -20.55 18.76 23.75
C ILE A 33 -21.25 19.13 25.06
N LYS A 34 -21.06 20.36 25.57
CA LYS A 34 -21.74 20.84 26.80
C LYS A 34 -23.25 20.86 26.63
N ASP A 35 -23.73 21.37 25.49
CA ASP A 35 -25.16 21.50 25.22
C ASP A 35 -25.83 20.11 25.18
N VAL A 36 -25.19 19.14 24.51
CA VAL A 36 -25.65 17.74 24.46
C VAL A 36 -25.69 17.10 25.83
N ILE A 37 -24.61 17.21 26.62
CA ILE A 37 -24.51 16.56 27.94
C ILE A 37 -25.50 17.17 28.95
N SER A 38 -25.74 18.49 28.88
CA SER A 38 -26.67 19.18 29.78
C SER A 38 -28.13 19.12 29.32
N GLY A 39 -28.42 18.58 28.11
CA GLY A 39 -29.76 18.60 27.53
C GLY A 39 -30.25 20.00 27.17
N SER A 40 -29.33 20.94 26.89
CA SER A 40 -29.65 22.31 26.48
C SER A 40 -30.10 22.34 25.03
N GLU A 41 -30.75 23.43 24.63
CA GLU A 41 -31.13 23.66 23.23
C GLU A 41 -29.89 23.76 22.36
N LEU A 42 -29.87 22.97 21.25
CA LEU A 42 -28.77 22.99 20.31
C LEU A 42 -28.84 24.20 19.39
N LYS A 43 -27.70 24.86 19.12
CA LYS A 43 -27.59 26.00 18.25
C LYS A 43 -27.77 25.68 16.75
N VAL A 44 -27.63 24.40 16.41
CA VAL A 44 -27.83 23.85 15.06
C VAL A 44 -28.80 22.69 15.22
N ASP A 45 -29.84 22.62 14.39
CA ASP A 45 -30.78 21.53 14.44
C ASP A 45 -30.15 20.21 13.88
N ASN A 46 -30.75 19.07 14.23
CA ASN A 46 -30.21 17.77 13.85
C ASN A 46 -30.13 17.56 12.33
N ALA A 47 -31.06 18.10 11.54
CA ALA A 47 -31.06 17.95 10.10
C ALA A 47 -29.94 18.75 9.44
N GLU A 48 -29.76 20.00 9.91
CA GLU A 48 -28.65 20.85 9.48
C GLU A 48 -27.30 20.25 9.89
N ALA A 49 -27.16 19.78 11.14
CA ALA A 49 -25.96 19.13 11.62
C ALA A 49 -25.60 17.90 10.79
N GLN A 50 -26.56 17.04 10.46
CA GLN A 50 -26.34 15.88 9.59
C GLN A 50 -25.86 16.29 8.20
N THR A 51 -26.47 17.32 7.62
CA THR A 51 -26.09 17.83 6.29
C THR A 51 -24.67 18.37 6.28
N LEU A 52 -24.31 19.18 7.29
CA LEU A 52 -22.94 19.73 7.43
C LEU A 52 -21.89 18.64 7.57
N VAL A 53 -22.16 17.63 8.41
CA VAL A 53 -21.24 16.50 8.61
C VAL A 53 -21.13 15.65 7.35
N GLN A 54 -22.24 15.40 6.64
CA GLN A 54 -22.22 14.65 5.38
C GLN A 54 -21.42 15.39 4.30
N ASN A 55 -21.62 16.69 4.14
CA ASN A 55 -20.87 17.51 3.20
C ASN A 55 -19.37 17.50 3.52
N PHE A 56 -19.03 17.64 4.79
CA PHE A 56 -17.64 17.54 5.24
C PHE A 56 -16.99 16.22 4.82
N PHE A 57 -17.65 15.08 5.06
CA PHE A 57 -17.10 13.78 4.66
C PHE A 57 -16.99 13.62 3.14
N GLN A 58 -17.97 14.11 2.38
CA GLN A 58 -17.91 14.09 0.91
C GLN A 58 -16.74 14.92 0.39
N GLU A 59 -16.49 16.10 0.96
CA GLU A 59 -15.33 16.93 0.61
C GLU A 59 -14.00 16.26 0.95
N GLN A 60 -13.91 15.62 2.12
CA GLN A 60 -12.69 14.89 2.51
C GLN A 60 -12.43 13.71 1.57
N GLU A 61 -13.47 12.95 1.23
CA GLU A 61 -13.37 11.85 0.28
C GLU A 61 -12.94 12.34 -1.10
N ALA A 62 -13.53 13.41 -1.61
CA ALA A 62 -13.15 14.01 -2.88
C ALA A 62 -11.68 14.48 -2.88
N LYS A 63 -11.21 15.10 -1.80
CA LYS A 63 -9.81 15.51 -1.64
C LYS A 63 -8.87 14.29 -1.63
N GLN A 64 -9.23 13.23 -0.93
CA GLN A 64 -8.43 12.00 -0.88
C GLN A 64 -8.39 11.31 -2.25
N GLN A 65 -9.51 11.24 -2.96
CA GLN A 65 -9.56 10.67 -4.32
C GLN A 65 -8.73 11.49 -5.31
N ALA A 66 -8.82 12.82 -5.25
CA ALA A 66 -8.00 13.69 -6.10
C ALA A 66 -6.49 13.52 -5.81
N ALA A 67 -6.10 13.48 -4.55
CA ALA A 67 -4.70 13.27 -4.16
C ALA A 67 -4.20 11.88 -4.60
N ALA A 68 -5.01 10.83 -4.44
CA ALA A 68 -4.68 9.48 -4.90
C ALA A 68 -4.56 9.41 -6.43
N ALA A 69 -5.43 10.11 -7.17
CA ALA A 69 -5.36 10.17 -8.62
C ALA A 69 -4.08 10.87 -9.13
N GLU A 70 -3.69 11.98 -8.50
CA GLU A 70 -2.43 12.67 -8.83
C GLU A 70 -1.21 11.82 -8.47
N ALA A 71 -1.20 11.21 -7.28
CA ALA A 71 -0.15 10.29 -6.88
C ALA A 71 -0.05 9.10 -7.86
N GLY A 72 -1.18 8.57 -8.32
CA GLY A 72 -1.23 7.50 -9.30
C GLY A 72 -0.66 7.90 -10.66
N LYS A 73 -0.98 9.10 -11.16
CA LYS A 73 -0.38 9.62 -12.41
C LYS A 73 1.14 9.76 -12.28
N ALA A 74 1.60 10.32 -11.17
CA ALA A 74 3.03 10.47 -10.92
C ALA A 74 3.73 9.10 -10.80
N ALA A 75 3.13 8.14 -10.09
CA ALA A 75 3.65 6.79 -9.95
C ALA A 75 3.74 6.05 -11.28
N LYS A 76 2.72 6.22 -12.15
CA LYS A 76 2.73 5.64 -13.49
C LYS A 76 3.90 6.13 -14.34
N VAL A 77 4.05 7.45 -14.45
CA VAL A 77 5.13 8.07 -15.23
C VAL A 77 6.50 7.66 -14.68
N ALA A 78 6.67 7.75 -13.36
CA ALA A 78 7.93 7.37 -12.71
C ALA A 78 8.24 5.87 -12.89
N GLY A 79 7.23 4.99 -12.75
CA GLY A 79 7.38 3.55 -12.92
C GLY A 79 7.73 3.15 -14.35
N GLU A 80 7.07 3.73 -15.33
CA GLU A 80 7.37 3.49 -16.75
C GLU A 80 8.79 3.97 -17.12
N ALA A 81 9.20 5.16 -16.67
CA ALA A 81 10.54 5.67 -16.87
C ALA A 81 11.60 4.80 -16.16
N PHE A 82 11.35 4.40 -14.91
CA PHE A 82 12.22 3.51 -14.16
C PHE A 82 12.46 2.19 -14.89
N LEU A 83 11.39 1.52 -15.35
CA LEU A 83 11.48 0.25 -16.07
C LEU A 83 12.20 0.40 -17.41
N ALA A 84 11.96 1.49 -18.15
CA ALA A 84 12.65 1.77 -19.43
C ALA A 84 14.16 1.92 -19.24
N GLU A 85 14.60 2.61 -18.20
CA GLU A 85 16.02 2.75 -17.87
C GLU A 85 16.61 1.47 -17.27
N ASN A 86 15.85 0.79 -16.41
CA ASN A 86 16.30 -0.45 -15.77
C ASN A 86 16.55 -1.57 -16.77
N GLY A 87 15.70 -1.69 -17.81
CA GLY A 87 15.86 -2.70 -18.86
C GLY A 87 17.11 -2.55 -19.74
N LYS A 88 17.82 -1.41 -19.63
CA LYS A 88 19.10 -1.16 -20.33
C LYS A 88 20.31 -1.60 -19.50
N LYS A 89 20.12 -1.95 -18.22
CA LYS A 89 21.22 -2.29 -17.31
C LYS A 89 21.73 -3.70 -17.58
N ASP A 90 23.02 -3.89 -17.44
CA ASP A 90 23.65 -5.20 -17.56
C ASP A 90 23.06 -6.19 -16.54
N GLY A 91 22.78 -7.42 -17.00
CA GLY A 91 22.21 -8.47 -16.17
C GLY A 91 20.70 -8.38 -15.93
N VAL A 92 20.02 -7.34 -16.45
CA VAL A 92 18.55 -7.24 -16.42
C VAL A 92 17.97 -7.84 -17.69
N VAL A 93 17.05 -8.78 -17.52
CA VAL A 93 16.29 -9.41 -18.61
C VAL A 93 14.87 -8.86 -18.60
N THR A 94 14.36 -8.43 -19.75
CA THR A 94 12.98 -7.98 -19.93
C THR A 94 12.18 -9.01 -20.69
N LEU A 95 11.08 -9.47 -20.12
CA LEU A 95 10.16 -10.44 -20.74
C LEU A 95 9.10 -9.73 -21.61
N PRO A 96 8.44 -10.45 -22.55
CA PRO A 96 7.40 -9.87 -23.40
C PRO A 96 6.21 -9.27 -22.63
N SER A 97 5.94 -9.73 -21.43
CA SER A 97 4.92 -9.18 -20.51
C SER A 97 5.28 -7.82 -19.95
N GLY A 98 6.56 -7.41 -20.07
CA GLY A 98 7.14 -6.24 -19.44
C GLY A 98 7.71 -6.49 -18.05
N LEU A 99 7.58 -7.72 -17.51
CA LEU A 99 8.29 -8.13 -16.28
C LEU A 99 9.79 -8.07 -16.57
N GLN A 100 10.56 -7.50 -15.63
CA GLN A 100 12.01 -7.54 -15.68
C GLN A 100 12.54 -8.30 -14.48
N TYR A 101 13.67 -8.97 -14.67
CA TYR A 101 14.36 -9.65 -13.57
C TYR A 101 15.88 -9.58 -13.70
N GLN A 102 16.53 -9.70 -12.57
CA GLN A 102 17.98 -9.82 -12.45
C GLN A 102 18.28 -11.01 -11.53
N VAL A 103 19.17 -11.90 -11.96
CA VAL A 103 19.64 -13.00 -11.16
C VAL A 103 20.67 -12.49 -10.17
N LEU A 104 20.38 -12.58 -8.86
CA LEU A 104 21.32 -12.21 -7.80
C LEU A 104 22.11 -13.44 -7.31
N LYS A 105 21.47 -14.60 -7.37
CA LYS A 105 22.07 -15.89 -7.02
C LYS A 105 21.36 -17.00 -7.80
N GLU A 106 22.11 -17.87 -8.42
CA GLU A 106 21.57 -19.05 -9.08
C GLU A 106 21.15 -20.11 -8.06
N GLY A 107 20.11 -20.87 -8.41
CA GLY A 107 19.68 -22.07 -7.70
C GLY A 107 20.01 -23.32 -8.48
N ASN A 108 19.83 -24.48 -7.86
CA ASN A 108 20.10 -25.77 -8.48
C ASN A 108 19.05 -26.84 -8.13
N GLY A 109 17.99 -26.47 -7.41
CA GLY A 109 16.92 -27.39 -7.02
C GLY A 109 15.75 -27.40 -8.01
N LYS A 110 14.57 -27.75 -7.54
CA LYS A 110 13.35 -27.85 -8.35
C LYS A 110 12.95 -26.49 -8.92
N LYS A 111 12.32 -26.52 -10.07
CA LYS A 111 11.70 -25.36 -10.71
C LYS A 111 10.19 -25.45 -10.53
N PRO A 112 9.53 -24.42 -9.99
CA PRO A 112 8.09 -24.46 -9.75
C PRO A 112 7.27 -24.29 -11.02
N SER A 113 6.08 -24.86 -11.02
CA SER A 113 5.00 -24.61 -11.96
C SER A 113 4.02 -23.56 -11.44
N ALA A 114 3.14 -23.05 -12.29
CA ALA A 114 2.17 -22.01 -11.94
C ALA A 114 1.17 -22.39 -10.83
N THR A 115 1.00 -23.68 -10.54
CA THR A 115 0.07 -24.20 -9.53
C THR A 115 0.73 -24.67 -8.25
N ASP A 116 2.07 -24.66 -8.20
CA ASP A 116 2.80 -25.14 -7.04
C ASP A 116 2.76 -24.14 -5.88
N GLN A 117 2.95 -24.65 -4.69
CA GLN A 117 3.24 -23.84 -3.51
C GLN A 117 4.75 -23.67 -3.38
N VAL A 118 5.14 -22.44 -3.04
CA VAL A 118 6.55 -22.09 -2.84
C VAL A 118 6.76 -21.48 -1.47
N VAL A 119 7.91 -21.77 -0.87
CA VAL A 119 8.41 -21.13 0.35
C VAL A 119 9.47 -20.14 -0.05
N CYS A 120 9.27 -18.85 0.27
CA CYS A 120 10.17 -17.78 -0.11
C CYS A 120 10.52 -16.87 1.07
N HIS A 121 11.75 -16.36 1.08
CA HIS A 121 12.04 -15.07 1.67
C HIS A 121 11.90 -13.98 0.61
N TYR A 122 11.35 -12.83 1.00
CA TYR A 122 11.20 -11.70 0.08
C TYR A 122 11.22 -10.35 0.79
N GLU A 123 11.54 -9.33 0.02
CA GLU A 123 11.33 -7.93 0.39
C GLU A 123 10.76 -7.18 -0.80
N GLY A 124 9.62 -6.52 -0.60
CA GLY A 124 8.95 -5.70 -1.58
C GLY A 124 9.15 -4.21 -1.29
N THR A 125 9.59 -3.48 -2.31
CA THR A 125 9.81 -2.03 -2.23
C THR A 125 9.13 -1.30 -3.38
N LEU A 126 8.80 -0.04 -3.15
CA LEU A 126 8.53 0.91 -4.22
C LEU A 126 9.83 1.24 -4.96
N ILE A 127 9.74 1.92 -6.11
CA ILE A 127 10.90 2.29 -6.92
C ILE A 127 11.85 3.30 -6.24
N ASP A 128 11.38 4.00 -5.20
CA ASP A 128 12.17 4.89 -4.37
C ASP A 128 12.88 4.19 -3.20
N GLY A 129 12.70 2.87 -3.08
CA GLY A 129 13.29 2.05 -2.02
C GLY A 129 12.44 1.93 -0.75
N THR A 130 11.26 2.55 -0.69
CA THR A 130 10.34 2.42 0.45
C THR A 130 9.88 0.98 0.58
N VAL A 131 10.21 0.30 1.68
CA VAL A 131 9.78 -1.07 1.96
C VAL A 131 8.31 -1.07 2.38
N PHE A 132 7.47 -1.84 1.69
CA PHE A 132 6.06 -2.00 2.05
C PHE A 132 5.75 -3.39 2.63
N ASP A 133 6.58 -4.40 2.33
CA ASP A 133 6.44 -5.74 2.91
C ASP A 133 7.78 -6.48 2.88
N SER A 134 8.11 -7.19 3.97
CA SER A 134 9.37 -7.93 4.07
C SER A 134 9.23 -9.13 5.01
N SER A 135 9.45 -10.33 4.48
CA SER A 135 9.53 -11.55 5.27
C SER A 135 10.81 -11.60 6.12
N TYR A 136 11.87 -10.89 5.70
CA TYR A 136 13.10 -10.77 6.47
C TYR A 136 12.86 -9.98 7.77
N GLN A 137 12.09 -8.89 7.71
CA GLN A 137 11.74 -8.10 8.92
C GLN A 137 10.91 -8.91 9.92
N ARG A 138 10.10 -9.86 9.43
CA ARG A 138 9.34 -10.79 10.26
C ARG A 138 10.15 -11.99 10.75
N ASN A 139 11.39 -12.16 10.25
CA ASN A 139 12.23 -13.34 10.52
C ASN A 139 11.55 -14.68 10.20
N GLN A 140 10.65 -14.70 9.23
CA GLN A 140 9.85 -15.87 8.88
C GLN A 140 9.61 -15.93 7.38
N PRO A 141 10.03 -17.02 6.68
CA PRO A 141 9.67 -17.27 5.30
C PRO A 141 8.14 -17.37 5.16
N ALA A 142 7.63 -17.01 4.00
CA ALA A 142 6.22 -17.12 3.71
C ALA A 142 5.97 -18.20 2.65
N THR A 143 4.83 -18.89 2.78
CA THR A 143 4.39 -19.91 1.81
C THR A 143 3.26 -19.34 0.97
N PHE A 144 3.40 -19.44 -0.36
CA PHE A 144 2.41 -18.95 -1.32
C PHE A 144 2.05 -20.01 -2.35
N GLY A 145 0.80 -20.07 -2.76
CA GLY A 145 0.42 -20.69 -4.02
C GLY A 145 0.71 -19.72 -5.17
N LEU A 146 1.46 -20.13 -6.18
CA LEU A 146 1.84 -19.26 -7.30
C LEU A 146 0.64 -18.76 -8.13
N ASN A 147 -0.50 -19.44 -8.04
CA ASN A 147 -1.78 -19.01 -8.62
C ASN A 147 -2.56 -18.02 -7.74
N GLN A 148 -2.06 -17.64 -6.56
CA GLN A 148 -2.73 -16.76 -5.58
C GLN A 148 -1.97 -15.47 -5.33
N VAL A 149 -0.88 -15.24 -6.04
CA VAL A 149 -0.05 -14.04 -5.94
C VAL A 149 -0.24 -13.13 -7.15
N ILE A 150 0.39 -11.96 -7.15
CA ILE A 150 0.37 -11.05 -8.30
C ILE A 150 0.98 -11.70 -9.54
N ALA A 151 0.49 -11.33 -10.72
CA ALA A 151 0.88 -11.96 -11.98
C ALA A 151 2.40 -11.94 -12.22
N GLY A 152 3.07 -10.87 -11.83
CA GLY A 152 4.53 -10.76 -11.92
C GLY A 152 5.28 -11.81 -11.10
N TRP A 153 4.74 -12.21 -9.94
CA TRP A 153 5.28 -13.31 -9.15
C TRP A 153 4.98 -14.66 -9.78
N THR A 154 3.74 -14.88 -10.23
CA THR A 154 3.37 -16.12 -10.93
C THR A 154 4.27 -16.36 -12.13
N GLU A 155 4.56 -15.34 -12.94
CA GLU A 155 5.45 -15.45 -14.09
C GLU A 155 6.92 -15.58 -13.67
N GLY A 156 7.38 -14.69 -12.78
CA GLY A 156 8.80 -14.57 -12.43
C GLY A 156 9.34 -15.76 -11.63
N VAL A 157 8.61 -16.23 -10.61
CA VAL A 157 9.09 -17.31 -9.73
C VAL A 157 9.20 -18.63 -10.48
N GLN A 158 8.41 -18.85 -11.53
CA GLN A 158 8.55 -20.02 -12.41
C GLN A 158 9.89 -20.04 -13.18
N LEU A 159 10.61 -18.93 -13.26
CA LEU A 159 11.95 -18.87 -13.88
C LEU A 159 13.05 -19.33 -12.90
N MET A 160 12.78 -19.31 -11.61
CA MET A 160 13.72 -19.62 -10.54
C MET A 160 13.86 -21.14 -10.31
N GLN A 161 14.94 -21.50 -9.68
CA GLN A 161 15.13 -22.83 -9.07
C GLN A 161 15.29 -22.68 -7.56
N GLU A 162 14.99 -23.70 -6.78
CA GLU A 162 15.25 -23.70 -5.34
C GLU A 162 16.69 -23.32 -5.05
N GLY A 163 16.88 -22.45 -4.05
CA GLY A 163 18.16 -21.86 -3.68
C GLY A 163 18.53 -20.59 -4.45
N ALA A 164 17.75 -20.20 -5.48
CA ALA A 164 17.96 -18.99 -6.24
C ALA A 164 17.49 -17.74 -5.47
N LYS A 165 18.11 -16.60 -5.79
CA LYS A 165 17.62 -15.28 -5.40
C LYS A 165 17.59 -14.38 -6.63
N TYR A 166 16.40 -13.84 -6.92
CA TYR A 166 16.17 -12.96 -8.05
C TYR A 166 15.64 -11.62 -7.54
N ARG A 167 15.94 -10.57 -8.30
CA ARG A 167 15.27 -9.27 -8.17
C ARG A 167 14.31 -9.10 -9.34
N PHE A 168 13.04 -8.92 -9.02
CA PHE A 168 11.99 -8.64 -9.99
C PHE A 168 11.65 -7.16 -9.99
N PHE A 169 11.44 -6.60 -11.20
CA PHE A 169 10.93 -5.26 -11.40
C PHE A 169 9.61 -5.41 -12.13
N ILE A 170 8.53 -5.17 -11.44
CA ILE A 170 7.19 -5.56 -11.84
C ILE A 170 6.41 -4.33 -12.25
N PRO A 171 5.99 -4.21 -13.53
CA PRO A 171 5.12 -3.13 -13.96
C PRO A 171 3.77 -3.22 -13.25
N TYR A 172 3.11 -2.09 -13.02
CA TYR A 172 1.85 -2.04 -12.28
C TYR A 172 0.78 -3.02 -12.80
N LYS A 173 0.74 -3.27 -14.12
CA LYS A 173 -0.21 -4.20 -14.74
C LYS A 173 -0.06 -5.65 -14.28
N LEU A 174 1.14 -6.04 -13.86
CA LEU A 174 1.47 -7.36 -13.32
C LEU A 174 1.52 -7.36 -11.79
N ALA A 175 1.19 -6.24 -11.15
CA ALA A 175 1.15 -6.04 -9.70
C ALA A 175 -0.28 -5.71 -9.24
N TYR A 176 -0.49 -4.54 -8.63
CA TYR A 176 -1.79 -4.14 -8.06
C TYR A 176 -2.61 -3.22 -8.97
N GLY A 177 -2.16 -3.00 -10.20
CA GLY A 177 -2.90 -2.29 -11.24
C GLY A 177 -3.16 -0.82 -10.93
N GLU A 178 -4.32 -0.36 -11.39
CA GLU A 178 -4.75 1.03 -11.30
C GLU A 178 -5.27 1.42 -9.90
N ARG A 179 -5.50 0.45 -9.04
CA ARG A 179 -6.05 0.68 -7.69
C ARG A 179 -4.97 0.77 -6.62
N GLY A 180 -3.78 0.21 -6.87
CA GLY A 180 -2.79 0.04 -5.83
C GLY A 180 -3.23 -0.96 -4.76
N ALA A 181 -2.61 -0.94 -3.58
CA ALA A 181 -2.97 -1.78 -2.45
C ALA A 181 -2.73 -1.07 -1.11
N GLY A 182 -3.79 -1.02 -0.30
CA GLY A 182 -3.74 -0.37 1.00
C GLY A 182 -3.29 1.09 0.93
N ALA A 183 -2.67 1.57 2.02
CA ALA A 183 -2.14 2.93 2.10
C ALA A 183 -0.67 3.04 1.58
N GLN A 184 0.00 1.92 1.36
CA GLN A 184 1.44 1.88 1.09
C GLN A 184 1.78 1.75 -0.40
N ILE A 185 0.90 1.15 -1.21
CA ILE A 185 1.14 0.95 -2.64
C ILE A 185 0.17 1.83 -3.42
N PRO A 186 0.64 2.96 -3.97
CA PRO A 186 -0.22 3.87 -4.71
C PRO A 186 -0.74 3.23 -6.01
N PRO A 187 -1.82 3.77 -6.59
CA PRO A 187 -2.27 3.42 -7.93
C PRO A 187 -1.12 3.46 -8.94
N PHE A 188 -1.11 2.53 -9.89
CA PHE A 188 -0.14 2.44 -10.98
C PHE A 188 1.33 2.28 -10.57
N ALA A 189 1.62 1.89 -9.32
CA ALA A 189 2.99 1.73 -8.85
C ALA A 189 3.68 0.53 -9.51
N ALA A 190 4.86 0.76 -10.07
CA ALA A 190 5.81 -0.31 -10.35
C ALA A 190 6.50 -0.73 -9.06
N LEU A 191 6.77 -2.03 -8.92
CA LEU A 191 7.30 -2.61 -7.69
C LEU A 191 8.64 -3.29 -7.94
N VAL A 192 9.47 -3.33 -6.92
CA VAL A 192 10.71 -4.10 -6.90
C VAL A 192 10.62 -5.15 -5.80
N PHE A 193 10.92 -6.40 -6.13
CA PHE A 193 10.94 -7.50 -5.17
C PHE A 193 12.26 -8.25 -5.24
N ASP A 194 12.94 -8.36 -4.11
CA ASP A 194 13.97 -9.37 -3.92
C ASP A 194 13.29 -10.64 -3.42
N VAL A 195 13.44 -11.74 -4.14
CA VAL A 195 12.81 -13.03 -3.82
C VAL A 195 13.87 -14.11 -3.76
N GLU A 196 13.93 -14.83 -2.65
CA GLU A 196 14.74 -16.01 -2.47
C GLU A 196 13.82 -17.24 -2.38
N LEU A 197 13.92 -18.12 -3.36
CA LEU A 197 13.13 -19.35 -3.43
C LEU A 197 13.81 -20.42 -2.58
N ILE A 198 13.16 -20.82 -1.49
CA ILE A 198 13.72 -21.78 -0.52
C ILE A 198 13.30 -23.21 -0.88
N GLU A 199 11.99 -23.40 -1.16
CA GLU A 199 11.42 -24.75 -1.37
C GLU A 199 10.24 -24.68 -2.34
N VAL A 200 10.07 -25.72 -3.15
CA VAL A 200 8.91 -25.98 -4.01
C VAL A 200 8.18 -27.21 -3.46
N LYS A 201 6.94 -27.01 -3.03
CA LYS A 201 6.07 -28.05 -2.44
C LYS A 201 5.18 -28.73 -3.47
#